data_694bf76e3b15b2498ca43be6e923585f
#
_entry.id   694bf76e3b15b2498ca43be6e923585f
#
_cell.length_a   1.000
_cell.length_b   1.000
_cell.length_c   1.000
_cell.angle_alpha   90.00
_cell.angle_beta   90.00
_cell.angle_gamma   90.00
#
_symmetry.space_group_name_H-M   'P 1'
#
loop_
_entity.id
_entity.type
_entity.pdbx_description
1 polymer ?
#
loop_
_entity_poly.entity_id
_entity_poly.type
_entity_poly.pdbx_seq_one_letter_code
_entity_poly.pdbx_strand_id
1 'polypeptide(L)'
;MKRMIKRTFMTLIAVAAAVLIALAFRPKPIEVEAARAIRGGLQVTVDEDGETRAHDRFTLAAPIAGRLSRIEFHEGDEVSPEAVLATISPLPLDAREIAEIRARIQSAEARKREAEEQVARWESDHAQAARDMNRARLLAKERIIAQQEVEQAESKYTSTAKELEAAKFRVQAAAADVEREKAGLVSLEMQQNQTGRLVELRVPARCRILRILEKSERVVPFGTPIVVLSNPRRIEIVVDVLSTDAVKVKPGAPVIVENWGGPMPLRARVRTIEPYGFTKVSALGIEEQRANVIADFIDSPDGLGDGYRVDARIVIWESSEVLKISASSLFRAGQQWSVFVIESGRARTVPVEVGHRNVSEAEIRKGLEPGAEVILHPSNDLKDGVRVLSRSD
;
A
#
# COMPACT_ATOMS: atom_id res chain seq x y z
N MET A 1 -90.11 50.11 22.74
CA MET A 1 -89.57 49.50 21.48
C MET A 1 -88.27 50.08 21.04
N LYS A 2 -88.02 51.38 20.94
CA LYS A 2 -86.72 51.96 20.45
C LYS A 2 -85.48 51.61 21.27
N ARG A 3 -85.56 51.38 22.60
CA ARG A 3 -84.44 50.98 23.46
C ARG A 3 -84.03 49.50 23.32
N MET A 4 -84.95 48.59 23.01
CA MET A 4 -84.61 47.15 22.74
C MET A 4 -83.95 47.02 21.39
N ILE A 5 -84.42 47.73 20.37
CA ILE A 5 -83.77 47.67 19.03
C ILE A 5 -82.36 48.22 19.06
N LYS A 6 -82.04 49.24 19.84
CA LYS A 6 -80.70 49.78 20.04
C LYS A 6 -79.77 48.76 20.74
N ARG A 7 -80.28 48.03 21.72
CA ARG A 7 -79.47 46.96 22.43
C ARG A 7 -79.17 45.75 21.54
N THR A 8 -80.16 45.29 20.76
CA THR A 8 -79.92 44.20 19.79
C THR A 8 -78.97 44.58 18.65
N PHE A 9 -79.03 45.86 18.19
CA PHE A 9 -78.08 46.35 17.18
C PHE A 9 -76.64 46.48 17.72
N MET A 10 -76.47 46.95 18.99
CA MET A 10 -75.16 47.01 19.63
C MET A 10 -74.57 45.62 19.91
N THR A 11 -75.36 44.60 20.29
CA THR A 11 -74.90 43.26 20.46
C THR A 11 -74.49 42.61 19.13
N LEU A 12 -75.21 42.92 18.05
CA LEU A 12 -74.84 42.43 16.71
C LEU A 12 -73.51 43.03 16.23
N ILE A 13 -73.26 44.32 16.48
CA ILE A 13 -72.00 45.00 16.18
C ILE A 13 -70.86 44.42 17.04
N ALA A 14 -71.11 44.19 18.32
CA ALA A 14 -70.13 43.61 19.22
C ALA A 14 -69.72 42.18 18.79
N VAL A 15 -70.72 41.38 18.37
CA VAL A 15 -70.43 40.00 17.83
C VAL A 15 -69.68 40.07 16.50
N ALA A 16 -70.07 40.98 15.59
CA ALA A 16 -69.37 41.17 14.34
C ALA A 16 -67.92 41.65 14.54
N ALA A 17 -67.72 42.60 15.48
CA ALA A 17 -66.37 43.04 15.85
C ALA A 17 -65.53 41.92 16.49
N ALA A 18 -66.12 41.10 17.37
CA ALA A 18 -65.47 39.96 17.95
C ALA A 18 -65.11 38.91 16.91
N VAL A 19 -65.95 38.65 15.91
CA VAL A 19 -65.66 37.74 14.78
C VAL A 19 -64.55 38.32 13.88
N LEU A 20 -64.62 39.65 13.60
CA LEU A 20 -63.53 40.29 12.82
C LEU A 20 -62.20 40.26 13.55
N ILE A 21 -62.15 40.49 14.85
CA ILE A 21 -60.97 40.37 15.67
C ILE A 21 -60.45 38.92 15.67
N ALA A 22 -61.37 37.95 15.86
CA ALA A 22 -61.00 36.54 15.81
C ALA A 22 -60.44 36.07 14.42
N LEU A 23 -60.93 36.67 13.34
CA LEU A 23 -60.42 36.46 11.97
C LEU A 23 -59.12 37.18 11.73
N ALA A 24 -58.91 38.39 12.30
CA ALA A 24 -57.66 39.15 12.18
C ALA A 24 -56.50 38.51 12.97
N PHE A 25 -56.79 37.84 14.08
CA PHE A 25 -55.84 37.14 14.90
C PHE A 25 -55.61 35.65 14.49
N ARG A 26 -56.22 35.23 13.37
CA ARG A 26 -55.89 33.88 12.85
C ARG A 26 -54.41 33.83 12.42
N PRO A 27 -53.59 32.94 12.99
CA PRO A 27 -52.19 32.81 12.60
C PRO A 27 -52.13 32.50 11.09
N LYS A 28 -51.30 33.26 10.38
CA LYS A 28 -51.03 32.99 8.95
C LYS A 28 -50.43 31.61 8.80
N PRO A 29 -50.82 30.83 7.79
CA PRO A 29 -50.19 29.53 7.52
C PRO A 29 -48.72 29.74 7.21
N ILE A 30 -47.89 28.84 7.71
CA ILE A 30 -46.46 28.80 7.39
C ILE A 30 -46.36 28.17 6.01
N GLU A 31 -45.65 28.84 5.09
CA GLU A 31 -45.31 28.25 3.78
C GLU A 31 -44.22 27.23 3.99
N VAL A 32 -44.41 26.01 3.46
CA VAL A 32 -43.49 24.90 3.60
C VAL A 32 -43.32 24.19 2.25
N GLU A 33 -42.12 23.71 2.01
CA GLU A 33 -41.88 22.78 0.91
C GLU A 33 -42.26 21.37 1.37
N ALA A 34 -42.85 20.57 0.50
CA ALA A 34 -43.26 19.22 0.84
C ALA A 34 -42.94 18.25 -0.31
N ALA A 35 -42.60 17.04 0.07
CA ALA A 35 -42.40 15.94 -0.87
C ALA A 35 -43.23 14.73 -0.44
N ARG A 36 -43.56 13.86 -1.39
CA ARG A 36 -44.32 12.65 -1.09
C ARG A 36 -43.39 11.51 -0.71
N ALA A 37 -43.81 10.74 0.27
CA ALA A 37 -43.18 9.43 0.56
C ALA A 37 -43.49 8.48 -0.60
N ILE A 38 -42.45 8.00 -1.27
CA ILE A 38 -42.57 7.13 -2.46
C ILE A 38 -41.89 5.80 -2.22
N ARG A 39 -42.34 4.75 -2.92
CA ARG A 39 -41.64 3.51 -3.04
C ARG A 39 -40.63 3.58 -4.19
N GLY A 40 -39.42 3.11 -3.97
CA GLY A 40 -38.40 3.11 -5.01
C GLY A 40 -37.08 2.54 -4.53
N GLY A 41 -36.11 2.49 -5.42
CA GLY A 41 -34.76 2.06 -5.12
C GLY A 41 -34.05 3.02 -4.19
N LEU A 42 -33.28 2.49 -3.26
CA LEU A 42 -32.37 3.25 -2.39
C LEU A 42 -31.03 2.56 -2.34
N GLN A 43 -29.98 3.31 -2.55
CA GLN A 43 -28.59 2.85 -2.41
C GLN A 43 -27.88 3.67 -1.33
N VAL A 44 -27.11 2.99 -0.51
CA VAL A 44 -26.20 3.62 0.44
C VAL A 44 -24.78 3.32 0.00
N THR A 45 -24.01 4.38 -0.18
CA THR A 45 -22.67 4.32 -0.72
C THR A 45 -21.65 4.86 0.25
N VAL A 46 -20.43 4.42 0.09
CA VAL A 46 -19.22 5.06 0.61
C VAL A 46 -18.59 5.77 -0.58
N ASP A 47 -18.55 7.08 -0.54
CA ASP A 47 -18.09 7.93 -1.62
C ASP A 47 -16.70 8.47 -1.24
N GLU A 48 -15.67 8.09 -1.99
CA GLU A 48 -14.28 8.44 -1.71
C GLU A 48 -13.49 8.63 -3.02
N ASP A 49 -12.38 9.35 -2.90
CA ASP A 49 -11.42 9.47 -3.99
C ASP A 49 -10.70 8.14 -4.22
N GLY A 50 -10.52 7.77 -5.47
CA GLY A 50 -9.74 6.63 -5.89
C GLY A 50 -8.69 7.02 -6.92
N GLU A 51 -7.74 6.13 -7.11
CA GLU A 51 -6.77 6.22 -8.20
C GLU A 51 -6.73 4.92 -9.00
N THR A 52 -6.52 5.05 -10.29
CA THR A 52 -6.29 3.91 -11.15
C THR A 52 -4.87 3.40 -10.95
N ARG A 53 -4.70 2.08 -10.92
CA ARG A 53 -3.40 1.45 -10.78
C ARG A 53 -3.28 0.30 -11.78
N ALA A 54 -2.13 0.22 -12.46
CA ALA A 54 -1.85 -0.95 -13.27
C ALA A 54 -1.67 -2.17 -12.35
N HIS A 55 -2.47 -3.22 -12.58
CA HIS A 55 -2.50 -4.44 -11.75
C HIS A 55 -1.13 -5.13 -11.70
N ASP A 56 -0.51 -5.28 -12.88
CA ASP A 56 0.79 -5.95 -13.01
C ASP A 56 1.84 -4.89 -13.33
N ARG A 57 2.50 -4.37 -12.31
CA ARG A 57 3.68 -3.51 -12.47
C ARG A 57 4.94 -4.31 -12.25
N PHE A 58 5.91 -4.16 -13.14
CA PHE A 58 7.25 -4.67 -12.90
C PHE A 58 8.29 -3.61 -13.24
N THR A 59 9.30 -3.56 -12.39
CA THR A 59 10.43 -2.67 -12.59
C THR A 59 11.59 -3.49 -13.12
N LEU A 60 12.06 -3.15 -14.31
CA LEU A 60 13.30 -3.68 -14.84
C LEU A 60 14.45 -2.90 -14.21
N ALA A 61 15.35 -3.63 -13.55
CA ALA A 61 16.54 -3.08 -12.92
C ALA A 61 17.80 -3.59 -13.60
N ALA A 62 18.91 -2.89 -13.41
CA ALA A 62 20.23 -3.28 -13.94
C ALA A 62 20.67 -4.62 -13.36
N PRO A 63 20.84 -5.69 -14.17
CA PRO A 63 21.28 -7.00 -13.72
C PRO A 63 22.77 -7.07 -13.43
N ILE A 64 23.53 -6.05 -13.81
CA ILE A 64 24.96 -5.88 -13.52
C ILE A 64 25.27 -4.38 -13.37
N ALA A 65 26.38 -4.09 -12.69
CA ALA A 65 26.94 -2.73 -12.73
C ALA A 65 27.62 -2.49 -14.09
N GLY A 66 27.36 -1.37 -14.73
CA GLY A 66 27.91 -1.09 -16.05
C GLY A 66 27.44 0.21 -16.66
N ARG A 67 27.85 0.44 -17.90
CA ARG A 67 27.38 1.58 -18.70
C ARG A 67 26.10 1.19 -19.42
N LEU A 68 24.98 1.79 -19.00
CA LEU A 68 23.69 1.69 -19.66
C LEU A 68 23.74 2.46 -20.99
N SER A 69 23.27 1.85 -22.09
CA SER A 69 23.04 2.56 -23.34
C SER A 69 21.79 3.45 -23.22
N ARG A 70 21.73 4.47 -24.09
CA ARG A 70 20.53 5.30 -24.19
C ARG A 70 19.32 4.46 -24.57
N ILE A 71 18.17 4.73 -23.91
CA ILE A 71 16.89 4.11 -24.22
C ILE A 71 16.18 4.93 -25.29
N GLU A 72 15.94 4.32 -26.45
CA GLU A 72 15.29 4.98 -27.60
C GLU A 72 13.76 5.01 -27.48
N PHE A 73 13.17 4.17 -26.62
CA PHE A 73 11.74 4.10 -26.36
C PHE A 73 11.23 5.31 -25.57
N HIS A 74 9.92 5.51 -25.62
CA HIS A 74 9.22 6.56 -24.90
C HIS A 74 8.21 5.98 -23.92
N GLU A 75 7.85 6.78 -22.93
CA GLU A 75 6.76 6.45 -22.01
C GLU A 75 5.44 6.37 -22.82
N GLY A 76 4.67 5.32 -22.59
CA GLY A 76 3.46 5.02 -23.37
C GLY A 76 3.65 3.99 -24.49
N ASP A 77 4.88 3.72 -24.93
CA ASP A 77 5.15 2.75 -25.99
C ASP A 77 4.75 1.34 -25.58
N GLU A 78 4.11 0.61 -26.49
CA GLU A 78 3.88 -0.83 -26.33
C GLU A 78 5.10 -1.61 -26.79
N VAL A 79 5.54 -2.53 -25.95
CA VAL A 79 6.71 -3.37 -26.21
C VAL A 79 6.32 -4.85 -26.21
N SER A 80 6.88 -5.56 -27.20
CA SER A 80 6.67 -6.99 -27.36
C SER A 80 7.54 -7.80 -26.39
N PRO A 81 7.19 -9.06 -26.08
CA PRO A 81 8.07 -9.97 -25.37
C PRO A 81 9.43 -10.06 -26.07
N GLU A 82 10.48 -10.23 -25.29
CA GLU A 82 11.88 -10.31 -25.74
C GLU A 82 12.44 -9.06 -26.43
N ALA A 83 11.66 -7.95 -26.53
CA ALA A 83 12.20 -6.69 -27.04
C ALA A 83 13.35 -6.19 -26.16
N VAL A 84 14.44 -5.74 -26.77
CA VAL A 84 15.60 -5.18 -26.07
C VAL A 84 15.36 -3.71 -25.82
N LEU A 85 15.17 -3.29 -24.58
CA LEU A 85 14.96 -1.89 -24.20
C LEU A 85 16.27 -1.11 -24.11
N ALA A 86 17.31 -1.76 -23.63
CA ALA A 86 18.63 -1.18 -23.49
C ALA A 86 19.68 -2.28 -23.40
N THR A 87 20.94 -1.89 -23.51
CA THR A 87 22.08 -2.78 -23.26
C THR A 87 22.95 -2.18 -22.16
N ILE A 88 23.53 -3.05 -21.34
CA ILE A 88 24.47 -2.66 -20.30
C ILE A 88 25.83 -3.27 -20.66
N SER A 89 26.81 -2.40 -20.83
CA SER A 89 28.20 -2.78 -21.00
C SER A 89 28.87 -2.82 -19.64
N PRO A 90 29.40 -3.97 -19.19
CA PRO A 90 30.15 -4.02 -17.95
C PRO A 90 31.30 -3.02 -17.95
N LEU A 91 31.59 -2.44 -16.80
CA LEU A 91 32.77 -1.57 -16.66
C LEU A 91 34.05 -2.39 -16.79
N PRO A 92 35.09 -1.88 -17.47
CA PRO A 92 36.40 -2.48 -17.39
C PRO A 92 36.84 -2.54 -15.94
N LEU A 93 37.43 -3.66 -15.55
CA LEU A 93 38.05 -3.79 -14.21
C LEU A 93 39.18 -2.75 -14.08
N ASP A 94 39.25 -2.13 -12.90
CA ASP A 94 40.36 -1.24 -12.60
C ASP A 94 41.67 -2.06 -12.55
N ALA A 95 42.62 -1.70 -13.40
CA ALA A 95 43.96 -2.33 -13.42
C ALA A 95 44.63 -2.29 -12.02
N ARG A 96 44.27 -1.32 -11.18
CA ARG A 96 44.75 -1.23 -9.81
C ARG A 96 44.18 -2.33 -8.92
N GLU A 97 42.92 -2.68 -9.06
CA GLU A 97 42.28 -3.74 -8.28
C GLU A 97 42.90 -5.09 -8.58
N ILE A 98 43.17 -5.38 -9.87
CA ILE A 98 43.88 -6.59 -10.29
C ILE A 98 45.32 -6.60 -9.72
N ALA A 99 46.00 -5.45 -9.79
CA ALA A 99 47.36 -5.37 -9.24
C ALA A 99 47.38 -5.56 -7.73
N GLU A 100 46.42 -5.03 -7.00
CA GLU A 100 46.29 -5.19 -5.57
C GLU A 100 46.04 -6.63 -5.16
N ILE A 101 45.16 -7.36 -5.83
CA ILE A 101 44.89 -8.77 -5.53
C ILE A 101 46.15 -9.62 -5.87
N ARG A 102 46.83 -9.35 -6.98
CA ARG A 102 48.08 -10.03 -7.29
C ARG A 102 49.15 -9.80 -6.22
N ALA A 103 49.25 -8.58 -5.70
CA ALA A 103 50.16 -8.27 -4.61
C ALA A 103 49.79 -9.03 -3.31
N ARG A 104 48.48 -9.18 -3.01
CA ARG A 104 48.01 -9.98 -1.87
C ARG A 104 48.36 -11.48 -2.04
N ILE A 105 48.14 -12.02 -3.24
CA ILE A 105 48.55 -13.43 -3.54
C ILE A 105 50.05 -13.59 -3.31
N GLN A 106 50.88 -12.70 -3.85
CA GLN A 106 52.33 -12.76 -3.69
C GLN A 106 52.73 -12.68 -2.22
N SER A 107 52.06 -11.83 -1.41
CA SER A 107 52.29 -11.75 0.03
C SER A 107 51.90 -13.05 0.75
N ALA A 108 50.75 -13.65 0.41
CA ALA A 108 50.31 -14.91 0.98
C ALA A 108 51.26 -16.08 0.60
N GLU A 109 51.74 -16.11 -0.63
CA GLU A 109 52.74 -17.10 -1.08
C GLU A 109 54.10 -16.94 -0.36
N ALA A 110 54.49 -15.70 -0.07
CA ALA A 110 55.71 -15.46 0.72
C ALA A 110 55.56 -16.01 2.16
N ARG A 111 54.42 -15.78 2.81
CA ARG A 111 54.11 -16.35 4.15
C ARG A 111 54.07 -17.89 4.13
N LYS A 112 53.51 -18.48 3.09
CA LYS A 112 53.53 -19.94 2.94
C LYS A 112 54.95 -20.47 2.86
N ARG A 113 55.83 -19.84 2.05
CA ARG A 113 57.24 -20.22 1.98
C ARG A 113 57.98 -20.10 3.31
N GLU A 114 57.72 -18.99 4.04
CA GLU A 114 58.27 -18.81 5.40
C GLU A 114 57.87 -19.96 6.33
N ALA A 115 56.57 -20.35 6.30
CA ALA A 115 56.07 -21.47 7.10
C ALA A 115 56.68 -22.81 6.67
N GLU A 116 56.91 -23.03 5.37
CA GLU A 116 57.60 -24.23 4.84
C GLU A 116 59.06 -24.30 5.32
N GLU A 117 59.79 -23.21 5.29
CA GLU A 117 61.16 -23.16 5.84
C GLU A 117 61.17 -23.40 7.36
N GLN A 118 60.16 -22.99 8.07
CA GLN A 118 60.00 -23.28 9.49
C GLN A 118 59.80 -24.79 9.74
N VAL A 119 59.00 -25.45 8.90
CA VAL A 119 58.85 -26.93 8.95
C VAL A 119 60.18 -27.61 8.71
N ALA A 120 60.95 -27.24 7.67
CA ALA A 120 62.23 -27.81 7.36
C ALA A 120 63.24 -27.69 8.54
N ARG A 121 63.20 -26.52 9.25
CA ARG A 121 64.01 -26.34 10.46
C ARG A 121 63.62 -27.32 11.56
N TRP A 122 62.30 -27.40 11.89
CA TRP A 122 61.78 -28.27 12.94
C TRP A 122 61.98 -29.77 12.60
N GLU A 123 61.90 -30.13 11.31
CA GLU A 123 62.28 -31.51 10.86
C GLU A 123 63.72 -31.85 11.16
N SER A 124 64.68 -30.94 10.89
CA SER A 124 66.10 -31.11 11.22
C SER A 124 66.30 -31.20 12.73
N ASP A 125 65.65 -30.31 13.54
CA ASP A 125 65.78 -30.31 14.99
C ASP A 125 65.19 -31.59 15.60
N HIS A 126 64.05 -32.06 15.10
CA HIS A 126 63.42 -33.28 15.57
C HIS A 126 64.25 -34.51 15.20
N ALA A 127 64.83 -34.57 13.99
CA ALA A 127 65.72 -35.61 13.58
C ALA A 127 67.02 -35.67 14.43
N GLN A 128 67.54 -34.48 14.82
CA GLN A 128 68.70 -34.44 15.74
C GLN A 128 68.27 -34.91 17.14
N ALA A 129 67.15 -34.47 17.69
CA ALA A 129 66.65 -34.92 19.00
C ALA A 129 66.39 -36.44 19.04
N ALA A 130 65.91 -37.02 17.93
CA ALA A 130 65.72 -38.44 17.80
C ALA A 130 67.09 -39.25 17.88
N ARG A 131 68.11 -38.71 17.21
CA ARG A 131 69.42 -39.29 17.28
C ARG A 131 70.00 -39.22 18.70
N ASP A 132 69.84 -38.09 19.35
CA ASP A 132 70.36 -37.89 20.70
C ASP A 132 69.61 -38.72 21.74
N MET A 133 68.29 -38.84 21.65
CA MET A 133 67.49 -39.74 22.49
C MET A 133 67.90 -41.20 22.33
N ASN A 134 68.06 -41.67 21.09
CA ASN A 134 68.53 -43.06 20.82
C ASN A 134 69.90 -43.31 21.41
N ARG A 135 70.83 -42.34 21.28
CA ARG A 135 72.18 -42.42 21.85
C ARG A 135 72.11 -42.47 23.38
N ALA A 136 71.33 -41.61 24.01
CA ALA A 136 71.14 -41.59 25.46
C ALA A 136 70.54 -42.89 25.97
N ARG A 137 69.59 -43.50 25.30
CA ARG A 137 69.03 -44.83 25.66
C ARG A 137 70.06 -45.95 25.59
N LEU A 138 70.94 -45.93 24.58
CA LEU A 138 71.99 -46.91 24.44
C LEU A 138 73.02 -46.77 25.59
N LEU A 139 73.51 -45.58 25.88
CA LEU A 139 74.47 -45.30 26.95
C LEU A 139 73.87 -45.59 28.34
N ALA A 140 72.60 -45.39 28.56
CA ALA A 140 71.94 -45.74 29.82
C ALA A 140 71.85 -47.27 30.02
N LYS A 141 71.62 -48.05 28.95
CA LYS A 141 71.64 -49.51 29.01
C LYS A 141 72.98 -50.00 29.46
N GLU A 142 74.06 -49.32 29.04
CA GLU A 142 75.40 -49.59 29.43
C GLU A 142 75.82 -49.02 30.81
N ARG A 143 74.84 -48.31 31.51
CA ARG A 143 75.01 -47.63 32.79
C ARG A 143 76.08 -46.52 32.76
N ILE A 144 76.31 -45.89 31.61
CA ILE A 144 77.32 -44.83 31.40
C ILE A 144 76.72 -43.42 31.81
N ILE A 145 75.42 -43.22 31.62
CA ILE A 145 74.74 -42.00 31.93
C ILE A 145 73.61 -42.21 32.94
N ALA A 146 73.18 -41.11 33.62
CA ALA A 146 72.11 -41.15 34.58
C ALA A 146 70.73 -41.19 33.88
N GLN A 147 69.73 -41.80 34.52
CA GLN A 147 68.32 -41.89 34.00
C GLN A 147 67.72 -40.49 33.67
N GLN A 148 68.09 -39.43 34.44
CA GLN A 148 67.70 -38.09 34.25
C GLN A 148 68.10 -37.55 32.86
N GLU A 149 69.27 -37.95 32.31
CA GLU A 149 69.76 -37.50 30.99
C GLU A 149 68.90 -38.15 29.87
N VAL A 150 68.41 -39.37 30.06
CA VAL A 150 67.54 -40.06 29.14
C VAL A 150 66.14 -39.30 29.13
N GLU A 151 65.59 -39.00 30.32
CA GLU A 151 64.31 -38.30 30.42
C GLU A 151 64.36 -36.89 29.80
N GLN A 152 65.50 -36.19 29.91
CA GLN A 152 65.74 -34.93 29.23
C GLN A 152 65.73 -35.07 27.71
N ALA A 153 66.45 -36.11 27.19
CA ALA A 153 66.47 -36.34 25.76
C ALA A 153 65.10 -36.78 25.20
N GLU A 154 64.30 -37.55 25.95
CA GLU A 154 62.97 -37.97 25.59
C GLU A 154 62.02 -36.77 25.62
N SER A 155 62.15 -35.91 26.62
CA SER A 155 61.39 -34.66 26.70
C SER A 155 61.66 -33.71 25.52
N LYS A 156 62.93 -33.57 25.13
CA LYS A 156 63.38 -32.80 23.97
C LYS A 156 62.81 -33.37 22.66
N TYR A 157 62.87 -34.69 22.48
CA TYR A 157 62.29 -35.38 21.34
C TYR A 157 60.79 -35.14 21.22
N THR A 158 60.05 -35.26 22.33
CA THR A 158 58.63 -35.04 22.38
C THR A 158 58.26 -33.57 22.11
N SER A 159 59.00 -32.61 22.67
CA SER A 159 58.83 -31.20 22.44
C SER A 159 59.01 -30.82 20.96
N THR A 160 60.13 -31.27 20.35
CA THR A 160 60.40 -30.99 18.93
C THR A 160 59.37 -31.66 18.00
N ALA A 161 58.80 -32.82 18.36
CA ALA A 161 57.73 -33.46 17.60
C ALA A 161 56.45 -32.56 17.60
N LYS A 162 56.10 -32.01 18.76
CA LYS A 162 54.94 -31.11 18.86
C LYS A 162 55.15 -29.78 18.10
N GLU A 163 56.36 -29.23 18.16
CA GLU A 163 56.70 -28.03 17.39
C GLU A 163 56.66 -28.27 15.88
N LEU A 164 57.14 -29.44 15.44
CA LEU A 164 57.04 -29.86 14.03
C LEU A 164 55.58 -29.98 13.59
N GLU A 165 54.71 -30.58 14.41
CA GLU A 165 53.29 -30.71 14.14
C GLU A 165 52.63 -29.34 14.04
N ALA A 166 52.91 -28.44 14.99
CA ALA A 166 52.43 -27.08 14.98
C ALA A 166 52.88 -26.30 13.73
N ALA A 167 54.16 -26.47 13.32
CA ALA A 167 54.67 -25.86 12.09
C ALA A 167 53.95 -26.37 10.83
N LYS A 168 53.65 -27.68 10.76
CA LYS A 168 52.86 -28.25 9.66
C LYS A 168 51.44 -27.65 9.57
N PHE A 169 50.77 -27.45 10.69
CA PHE A 169 49.48 -26.75 10.71
C PHE A 169 49.60 -25.31 10.24
N ARG A 170 50.69 -24.60 10.54
CA ARG A 170 50.93 -23.25 10.01
C ARG A 170 51.06 -23.23 8.49
N VAL A 171 51.71 -24.22 7.90
CA VAL A 171 51.78 -24.37 6.43
C VAL A 171 50.39 -24.57 5.85
N GLN A 172 49.58 -25.45 6.44
CA GLN A 172 48.19 -25.67 5.98
C GLN A 172 47.37 -24.40 6.03
N ALA A 173 47.44 -23.63 7.13
CA ALA A 173 46.76 -22.35 7.27
C ALA A 173 47.23 -21.35 6.19
N ALA A 174 48.53 -21.22 5.98
CA ALA A 174 49.09 -20.33 4.96
C ALA A 174 48.73 -20.76 3.53
N ALA A 175 48.62 -22.07 3.28
CA ALA A 175 48.16 -22.60 2.01
C ALA A 175 46.69 -22.26 1.75
N ALA A 176 45.83 -22.38 2.77
CA ALA A 176 44.43 -21.97 2.69
C ALA A 176 44.26 -20.46 2.42
N ASP A 177 45.13 -19.63 3.00
CA ASP A 177 45.14 -18.19 2.73
C ASP A 177 45.50 -17.90 1.26
N VAL A 178 46.49 -18.59 0.68
CA VAL A 178 46.84 -18.47 -0.75
C VAL A 178 45.64 -18.81 -1.63
N GLU A 179 44.99 -19.96 -1.34
CA GLU A 179 43.81 -20.38 -2.14
C GLU A 179 42.64 -19.40 -2.01
N ARG A 180 42.42 -18.79 -0.85
CA ARG A 180 41.42 -17.76 -0.66
C ARG A 180 41.70 -16.53 -1.53
N GLU A 181 42.91 -16.02 -1.55
CA GLU A 181 43.29 -14.87 -2.37
C GLU A 181 43.22 -15.20 -3.88
N LYS A 182 43.58 -16.41 -4.29
CA LYS A 182 43.45 -16.87 -5.68
C LYS A 182 41.99 -16.99 -6.11
N ALA A 183 41.09 -17.45 -5.24
CA ALA A 183 39.66 -17.50 -5.51
C ALA A 183 39.08 -16.09 -5.77
N GLY A 184 39.59 -15.09 -5.05
CA GLY A 184 39.26 -13.68 -5.30
C GLY A 184 39.66 -13.24 -6.71
N LEU A 185 40.84 -13.62 -7.18
CA LEU A 185 41.30 -13.30 -8.54
C LEU A 185 40.41 -13.98 -9.60
N VAL A 186 40.11 -15.29 -9.42
CA VAL A 186 39.26 -16.04 -10.35
C VAL A 186 37.86 -15.41 -10.48
N SER A 187 37.28 -14.95 -9.39
CA SER A 187 35.97 -14.27 -9.43
C SER A 187 36.01 -12.99 -10.25
N LEU A 188 37.10 -12.21 -10.14
CA LEU A 188 37.31 -11.02 -10.95
C LEU A 188 37.58 -11.33 -12.42
N GLU A 189 38.37 -12.36 -12.72
CA GLU A 189 38.63 -12.79 -14.09
C GLU A 189 37.37 -13.34 -14.78
N MET A 190 36.50 -14.04 -14.05
CA MET A 190 35.18 -14.44 -14.56
C MET A 190 34.32 -13.21 -14.88
N GLN A 191 34.36 -12.19 -14.05
CA GLN A 191 33.68 -10.92 -14.30
C GLN A 191 34.30 -10.19 -15.52
N GLN A 192 35.64 -10.25 -15.68
CA GLN A 192 36.35 -9.70 -16.83
C GLN A 192 36.02 -10.42 -18.14
N ASN A 193 35.89 -11.72 -18.14
CA ASN A 193 35.52 -12.50 -19.33
C ASN A 193 34.07 -12.21 -19.78
N GLN A 194 33.25 -11.63 -18.91
CA GLN A 194 31.96 -11.04 -19.26
C GLN A 194 32.07 -9.56 -19.74
N THR A 195 33.24 -8.93 -19.56
CA THR A 195 33.55 -7.56 -19.95
C THR A 195 33.73 -7.42 -21.45
N GLY A 196 32.72 -7.51 -22.20
CA GLY A 196 32.67 -7.43 -23.67
C GLY A 196 31.37 -8.01 -24.18
N ARG A 197 30.64 -8.71 -23.32
CA ARG A 197 29.31 -9.20 -23.63
C ARG A 197 28.29 -8.17 -23.13
N LEU A 198 27.67 -7.48 -24.07
CA LEU A 198 26.53 -6.60 -23.76
C LEU A 198 25.44 -7.43 -23.09
N VAL A 199 25.00 -7.00 -21.93
CA VAL A 199 23.84 -7.58 -21.25
C VAL A 199 22.60 -6.82 -21.70
N GLU A 200 21.74 -7.53 -22.39
CA GLU A 200 20.50 -6.96 -22.91
C GLU A 200 19.41 -6.92 -21.85
N LEU A 201 18.79 -5.77 -21.68
CA LEU A 201 17.64 -5.59 -20.84
C LEU A 201 16.37 -5.90 -21.65
N ARG A 202 15.85 -7.13 -21.50
CA ARG A 202 14.73 -7.64 -22.28
C ARG A 202 13.43 -7.55 -21.52
N VAL A 203 12.35 -7.33 -22.27
CA VAL A 203 10.99 -7.28 -21.77
C VAL A 203 10.46 -8.71 -21.55
N PRO A 204 9.96 -9.07 -20.35
CA PRO A 204 9.55 -10.44 -20.05
C PRO A 204 8.19 -10.85 -20.68
N ALA A 205 7.32 -9.87 -20.97
CA ALA A 205 5.98 -10.08 -21.51
C ALA A 205 5.53 -8.88 -22.34
N ARG A 206 4.44 -9.00 -23.09
CA ARG A 206 3.85 -7.83 -23.74
C ARG A 206 3.36 -6.82 -22.71
N CYS A 207 3.90 -5.63 -22.76
CA CYS A 207 3.60 -4.56 -21.80
C CYS A 207 3.72 -3.17 -22.42
N ARG A 208 3.31 -2.18 -21.65
CA ARG A 208 3.47 -0.76 -21.97
C ARG A 208 4.49 -0.16 -21.02
N ILE A 209 5.32 0.71 -21.52
CA ILE A 209 6.27 1.49 -20.72
C ILE A 209 5.48 2.55 -19.95
N LEU A 210 5.43 2.42 -18.61
CA LEU A 210 4.81 3.44 -17.77
C LEU A 210 5.75 4.60 -17.53
N ARG A 211 7.01 4.28 -17.20
CA ARG A 211 7.99 5.29 -16.84
C ARG A 211 9.40 4.83 -17.14
N ILE A 212 10.22 5.73 -17.67
CA ILE A 212 11.65 5.51 -17.87
C ILE A 212 12.40 6.32 -16.81
N LEU A 213 12.99 5.61 -15.85
CA LEU A 213 13.70 6.22 -14.72
C LEU A 213 15.11 6.68 -15.13
N GLU A 214 15.76 5.90 -16.01
CA GLU A 214 17.10 6.16 -16.51
C GLU A 214 17.10 6.15 -18.04
N LYS A 215 16.92 7.31 -18.66
CA LYS A 215 16.79 7.42 -20.13
C LYS A 215 18.13 7.61 -20.83
N SER A 216 19.07 8.29 -20.18
CA SER A 216 20.33 8.71 -20.81
C SER A 216 21.42 7.66 -20.58
N GLU A 217 22.39 7.64 -21.50
CA GLU A 217 23.60 6.85 -21.30
C GLU A 217 24.33 7.30 -20.03
N ARG A 218 24.58 6.35 -19.13
CA ARG A 218 25.31 6.57 -17.87
C ARG A 218 25.79 5.27 -17.25
N VAL A 219 26.69 5.37 -16.30
CA VAL A 219 27.06 4.26 -15.44
C VAL A 219 26.01 4.04 -14.38
N VAL A 220 25.52 2.81 -14.26
CA VAL A 220 24.52 2.40 -13.28
C VAL A 220 25.07 1.27 -12.40
N PRO A 221 24.86 1.32 -11.07
CA PRO A 221 25.11 0.20 -10.15
C PRO A 221 24.19 -1.00 -10.43
N PHE A 222 24.57 -2.18 -9.94
CA PHE A 222 23.69 -3.34 -9.87
C PHE A 222 22.40 -3.01 -9.11
N GLY A 223 21.27 -3.46 -9.61
CA GLY A 223 19.95 -3.26 -8.98
C GLY A 223 19.32 -1.89 -9.21
N THR A 224 19.97 -0.97 -9.95
CA THR A 224 19.36 0.33 -10.27
C THR A 224 18.09 0.14 -11.08
N PRO A 225 16.94 0.69 -10.65
CA PRO A 225 15.69 0.62 -11.40
C PRO A 225 15.80 1.49 -12.67
N ILE A 226 15.49 0.91 -13.83
CA ILE A 226 15.68 1.57 -15.13
C ILE A 226 14.34 1.92 -15.77
N VAL A 227 13.42 0.96 -15.86
CA VAL A 227 12.12 1.13 -16.53
C VAL A 227 11.03 0.47 -15.71
N VAL A 228 9.89 1.16 -15.60
CA VAL A 228 8.66 0.60 -15.03
C VAL A 228 7.72 0.22 -16.16
N LEU A 229 7.30 -1.02 -16.18
CA LEU A 229 6.43 -1.62 -17.18
C LEU A 229 5.12 -2.06 -16.55
N SER A 230 4.05 -2.11 -17.34
CA SER A 230 2.77 -2.66 -16.91
C SER A 230 2.06 -3.42 -18.03
N ASN A 231 1.11 -4.25 -17.65
CA ASN A 231 0.18 -4.81 -18.59
C ASN A 231 -0.91 -3.78 -18.94
N PRO A 232 -1.02 -3.31 -20.19
CA PRO A 232 -1.94 -2.22 -20.56
C PRO A 232 -3.42 -2.61 -20.43
N ARG A 233 -3.74 -3.90 -20.33
CA ARG A 233 -5.12 -4.41 -20.30
C ARG A 233 -5.67 -4.63 -18.89
N ARG A 234 -4.87 -4.44 -17.86
CA ARG A 234 -5.27 -4.70 -16.47
C ARG A 234 -5.02 -3.47 -15.62
N ILE A 235 -6.05 -2.63 -15.57
CA ILE A 235 -6.10 -1.49 -14.66
C ILE A 235 -7.11 -1.82 -13.57
N GLU A 236 -6.76 -1.58 -12.34
CA GLU A 236 -7.61 -1.67 -11.15
C GLU A 236 -7.82 -0.28 -10.54
N ILE A 237 -8.77 -0.17 -9.65
CA ILE A 237 -9.02 1.04 -8.87
C ILE A 237 -8.58 0.77 -7.44
N VAL A 238 -7.82 1.67 -6.88
CA VAL A 238 -7.47 1.70 -5.47
C VAL A 238 -8.21 2.86 -4.83
N VAL A 239 -9.12 2.56 -3.92
CA VAL A 239 -9.89 3.57 -3.19
C VAL A 239 -9.43 3.56 -1.75
N ASP A 240 -8.90 4.68 -1.25
CA ASP A 240 -8.53 4.80 0.15
C ASP A 240 -9.75 5.24 0.97
N VAL A 241 -10.28 4.32 1.74
CA VAL A 241 -11.52 4.46 2.50
C VAL A 241 -11.21 4.57 3.99
N LEU A 242 -11.98 5.38 4.73
CA LEU A 242 -11.88 5.40 6.20
C LEU A 242 -12.04 3.98 6.76
N SER A 243 -11.22 3.59 7.71
CA SER A 243 -11.22 2.23 8.29
C SER A 243 -12.59 1.85 8.87
N THR A 244 -13.34 2.82 9.40
CA THR A 244 -14.72 2.65 9.90
C THR A 244 -15.73 2.34 8.81
N ASP A 245 -15.48 2.78 7.58
CA ASP A 245 -16.33 2.53 6.42
C ASP A 245 -15.87 1.29 5.64
N ALA A 246 -14.56 1.03 5.61
CA ALA A 246 -14.00 -0.18 5.02
C ALA A 246 -14.61 -1.47 5.58
N VAL A 247 -14.93 -1.50 6.88
CA VAL A 247 -15.60 -2.64 7.54
C VAL A 247 -17.01 -2.93 6.99
N LYS A 248 -17.66 -1.91 6.39
CA LYS A 248 -19.00 -2.03 5.79
C LYS A 248 -18.94 -2.53 4.35
N VAL A 249 -17.79 -2.39 3.70
CA VAL A 249 -17.57 -2.83 2.32
C VAL A 249 -17.40 -4.36 2.28
N LYS A 250 -18.02 -4.99 1.30
CA LYS A 250 -17.89 -6.44 1.09
C LYS A 250 -17.22 -6.74 -0.25
N PRO A 251 -16.40 -7.80 -0.34
CA PRO A 251 -15.96 -8.29 -1.63
C PRO A 251 -17.16 -8.57 -2.55
N GLY A 252 -17.03 -8.18 -3.82
CA GLY A 252 -18.12 -8.28 -4.79
C GLY A 252 -19.08 -7.09 -4.82
N ALA A 253 -18.96 -6.12 -3.90
CA ALA A 253 -19.80 -4.92 -3.90
C ALA A 253 -19.66 -4.13 -5.21
N PRO A 254 -20.77 -3.60 -5.77
CA PRO A 254 -20.73 -2.73 -6.94
C PRO A 254 -19.99 -1.43 -6.63
N VAL A 255 -19.23 -0.94 -7.61
CA VAL A 255 -18.57 0.36 -7.55
C VAL A 255 -18.97 1.15 -8.80
N ILE A 256 -19.40 2.37 -8.62
CA ILE A 256 -19.71 3.34 -9.67
C ILE A 256 -18.54 4.31 -9.71
N VAL A 257 -17.89 4.43 -10.87
CA VAL A 257 -16.72 5.29 -11.06
C VAL A 257 -17.15 6.51 -11.85
N GLU A 258 -17.05 7.65 -11.21
CA GLU A 258 -17.46 8.95 -11.76
C GLU A 258 -16.24 9.88 -11.90
N ASN A 259 -16.41 11.02 -12.57
CA ASN A 259 -15.40 12.07 -12.74
C ASN A 259 -14.03 11.61 -13.29
N TRP A 260 -14.02 10.50 -14.04
CA TRP A 260 -12.84 9.94 -14.66
C TRP A 260 -12.46 10.63 -15.99
N GLY A 261 -13.22 11.65 -16.42
CA GLY A 261 -13.02 12.40 -17.66
C GLY A 261 -13.81 11.92 -18.87
N GLY A 262 -14.47 10.77 -18.77
CA GLY A 262 -15.38 10.27 -19.81
C GLY A 262 -16.83 10.73 -19.60
N PRO A 263 -17.69 10.50 -20.62
CA PRO A 263 -19.07 11.03 -20.64
C PRO A 263 -20.04 10.24 -19.74
N MET A 264 -19.71 9.01 -19.36
CA MET A 264 -20.60 8.13 -18.59
C MET A 264 -19.83 7.48 -17.44
N PRO A 265 -20.50 7.23 -16.29
CA PRO A 265 -19.89 6.45 -15.21
C PRO A 265 -19.49 5.05 -15.69
N LEU A 266 -18.37 4.55 -15.17
CA LEU A 266 -17.92 3.18 -15.39
C LEU A 266 -18.35 2.31 -14.20
N ARG A 267 -18.65 1.05 -14.50
CA ARG A 267 -18.94 0.04 -13.48
C ARG A 267 -17.68 -0.72 -13.12
N ALA A 268 -17.51 -0.89 -11.83
CA ALA A 268 -16.45 -1.73 -11.29
C ALA A 268 -17.01 -2.60 -10.14
N ARG A 269 -16.20 -3.49 -9.63
CA ARG A 269 -16.59 -4.37 -8.53
C ARG A 269 -15.43 -4.52 -7.55
N VAL A 270 -15.73 -4.43 -6.27
CA VAL A 270 -14.75 -4.67 -5.22
C VAL A 270 -14.20 -6.10 -5.34
N ARG A 271 -12.89 -6.21 -5.52
CA ARG A 271 -12.17 -7.48 -5.49
C ARG A 271 -11.80 -7.85 -4.06
N THR A 272 -11.17 -6.94 -3.36
CA THR A 272 -10.68 -7.18 -2.01
C THR A 272 -10.54 -5.87 -1.22
N ILE A 273 -10.58 -5.99 0.08
CA ILE A 273 -10.20 -4.94 1.02
C ILE A 273 -8.84 -5.33 1.60
N GLU A 274 -7.83 -4.47 1.47
CA GLU A 274 -6.52 -4.75 2.03
C GLU A 274 -6.60 -4.77 3.56
N PRO A 275 -6.04 -5.79 4.24
CA PRO A 275 -6.13 -5.91 5.70
C PRO A 275 -5.21 -4.95 6.44
N TYR A 276 -4.38 -4.18 5.73
CA TYR A 276 -3.46 -3.22 6.30
C TYR A 276 -4.07 -1.82 6.30
N GLY A 277 -4.20 -1.24 7.50
CA GLY A 277 -4.59 0.16 7.67
C GLY A 277 -3.37 1.07 7.77
N PHE A 278 -3.47 2.25 7.18
CA PHE A 278 -2.44 3.27 7.20
C PHE A 278 -3.00 4.62 7.65
N THR A 279 -2.12 5.49 8.12
CA THR A 279 -2.49 6.85 8.50
C THR A 279 -2.26 7.80 7.32
N LYS A 280 -3.28 8.58 6.98
CA LYS A 280 -3.22 9.65 5.98
C LYS A 280 -3.65 10.96 6.63
N VAL A 281 -2.95 12.03 6.30
CA VAL A 281 -3.33 13.37 6.76
C VAL A 281 -4.31 13.97 5.75
N SER A 282 -5.50 14.32 6.19
CA SER A 282 -6.53 14.97 5.35
C SER A 282 -6.12 16.38 4.96
N ALA A 283 -6.83 16.97 4.01
CA ALA A 283 -6.61 18.37 3.58
C ALA A 283 -6.78 19.39 4.74
N LEU A 284 -7.48 19.01 5.81
CA LEU A 284 -7.66 19.82 7.01
C LEU A 284 -6.58 19.59 8.08
N GLY A 285 -5.56 18.78 7.80
CA GLY A 285 -4.47 18.47 8.73
C GLY A 285 -4.84 17.44 9.82
N ILE A 286 -5.94 16.70 9.65
CA ILE A 286 -6.39 15.67 10.59
C ILE A 286 -5.85 14.32 10.15
N GLU A 287 -5.28 13.57 11.08
CA GLU A 287 -4.86 12.19 10.84
C GLU A 287 -6.07 11.25 10.77
N GLU A 288 -6.18 10.51 9.70
CA GLU A 288 -7.25 9.56 9.44
C GLU A 288 -6.67 8.17 9.25
N GLN A 289 -7.31 7.17 9.87
CA GLN A 289 -6.98 5.75 9.65
C GLN A 289 -7.76 5.26 8.44
N ARG A 290 -7.06 4.85 7.41
CA ARG A 290 -7.62 4.42 6.13
C ARG A 290 -7.18 3.01 5.75
N ALA A 291 -7.93 2.38 4.87
CA ALA A 291 -7.61 1.07 4.27
C ALA A 291 -7.92 1.12 2.78
N ASN A 292 -7.13 0.41 1.98
CA ASN A 292 -7.36 0.34 0.55
C ASN A 292 -8.46 -0.68 0.21
N VAL A 293 -9.42 -0.24 -0.58
CA VAL A 293 -10.39 -1.09 -1.27
C VAL A 293 -9.97 -1.19 -2.73
N ILE A 294 -9.74 -2.41 -3.19
CA ILE A 294 -9.32 -2.68 -4.57
C ILE A 294 -10.54 -3.12 -5.36
N ALA A 295 -10.79 -2.47 -6.49
CA ALA A 295 -11.89 -2.81 -7.38
C ALA A 295 -11.40 -3.03 -8.82
N ASP A 296 -12.01 -4.00 -9.49
CA ASP A 296 -11.76 -4.30 -10.90
C ASP A 296 -12.85 -3.68 -11.76
N PHE A 297 -12.47 -3.09 -12.88
CA PHE A 297 -13.42 -2.59 -13.86
C PHE A 297 -14.23 -3.74 -14.51
N ILE A 298 -15.52 -3.54 -14.63
CA ILE A 298 -16.41 -4.40 -15.45
C ILE A 298 -16.46 -3.85 -16.87
N ASP A 299 -16.58 -2.54 -17.01
CA ASP A 299 -16.54 -1.84 -18.28
C ASP A 299 -15.09 -1.59 -18.71
N SER A 300 -14.84 -1.41 -20.01
CA SER A 300 -13.49 -1.11 -20.50
C SER A 300 -13.07 0.29 -20.03
N PRO A 301 -11.94 0.44 -19.33
CA PRO A 301 -11.45 1.73 -18.88
C PRO A 301 -10.62 2.44 -19.96
N ASP A 302 -11.11 2.46 -21.21
CA ASP A 302 -10.40 3.03 -22.34
C ASP A 302 -10.10 4.52 -22.11
N GLY A 303 -8.84 4.88 -22.23
CA GLY A 303 -8.36 6.25 -21.99
C GLY A 303 -7.86 6.50 -20.57
N LEU A 304 -8.08 5.59 -19.60
CA LEU A 304 -7.49 5.70 -18.28
C LEU A 304 -6.05 5.16 -18.28
N GLY A 305 -5.16 5.94 -17.72
CA GLY A 305 -3.78 5.56 -17.45
C GLY A 305 -3.59 5.10 -16.00
N ASP A 306 -2.36 4.85 -15.65
CA ASP A 306 -1.94 4.53 -14.29
C ASP A 306 -1.81 5.82 -13.46
N GLY A 307 -2.33 5.82 -12.22
CA GLY A 307 -2.30 6.98 -11.33
C GLY A 307 -3.31 8.08 -11.66
N TYR A 308 -4.35 7.79 -12.46
CA TYR A 308 -5.41 8.77 -12.73
C TYR A 308 -6.41 8.79 -11.57
N ARG A 309 -6.78 9.99 -11.14
CA ARG A 309 -7.80 10.17 -10.11
C ARG A 309 -9.19 9.90 -10.66
N VAL A 310 -10.00 9.25 -9.88
CA VAL A 310 -11.41 8.95 -10.13
C VAL A 310 -12.21 9.12 -8.84
N ASP A 311 -13.50 9.38 -8.95
CA ASP A 311 -14.42 9.34 -7.80
C ASP A 311 -15.08 7.96 -7.78
N ALA A 312 -14.99 7.27 -6.65
CA ALA A 312 -15.52 5.92 -6.49
C ALA A 312 -16.66 5.91 -5.47
N ARG A 313 -17.84 5.46 -5.92
CA ARG A 313 -19.01 5.25 -5.06
C ARG A 313 -19.20 3.75 -4.85
N ILE A 314 -18.81 3.27 -3.68
CA ILE A 314 -18.89 1.87 -3.30
C ILE A 314 -20.26 1.59 -2.69
N VAL A 315 -21.08 0.75 -3.30
CA VAL A 315 -22.40 0.41 -2.80
C VAL A 315 -22.27 -0.58 -1.64
N ILE A 316 -22.59 -0.13 -0.43
CA ILE A 316 -22.53 -0.97 0.79
C ILE A 316 -23.89 -1.59 1.13
N TRP A 317 -24.97 -1.01 0.64
CA TRP A 317 -26.32 -1.54 0.75
C TRP A 317 -27.20 -1.00 -0.36
N GLU A 318 -28.07 -1.85 -0.89
CA GLU A 318 -29.08 -1.45 -1.87
C GLU A 318 -30.36 -2.25 -1.69
N SER A 319 -31.47 -1.63 -2.06
CA SER A 319 -32.77 -2.28 -2.18
C SER A 319 -33.52 -1.65 -3.34
N SER A 320 -34.21 -2.47 -4.11
CA SER A 320 -34.98 -2.03 -5.28
C SER A 320 -36.30 -1.35 -4.90
N GLU A 321 -36.86 -1.67 -3.73
CA GLU A 321 -38.17 -1.20 -3.33
C GLU A 321 -38.27 -0.99 -1.80
N VAL A 322 -38.08 0.25 -1.39
CA VAL A 322 -38.30 0.69 0.00
C VAL A 322 -39.20 1.92 0.00
N LEU A 323 -39.95 2.12 1.07
CA LEU A 323 -40.60 3.40 1.31
C LEU A 323 -39.53 4.42 1.70
N LYS A 324 -39.36 5.47 0.91
CA LYS A 324 -38.32 6.47 1.12
C LYS A 324 -38.87 7.88 1.12
N ILE A 325 -38.20 8.75 1.85
CA ILE A 325 -38.44 10.19 1.91
C ILE A 325 -37.13 10.94 1.72
N SER A 326 -37.19 12.23 1.48
CA SER A 326 -36.01 13.09 1.55
C SER A 326 -35.42 13.07 2.96
N ALA A 327 -34.10 12.91 3.06
CA ALA A 327 -33.39 12.95 4.35
C ALA A 327 -33.56 14.30 5.08
N SER A 328 -33.80 15.38 4.31
CA SER A 328 -34.08 16.74 4.85
C SER A 328 -35.39 16.87 5.59
N SER A 329 -36.32 15.89 5.46
CA SER A 329 -37.57 15.86 6.21
C SER A 329 -37.41 15.34 7.63
N LEU A 330 -36.30 14.69 7.95
CA LEU A 330 -36.08 14.04 9.24
C LEU A 330 -35.59 15.05 10.29
N PHE A 331 -36.23 15.03 11.46
CA PHE A 331 -35.71 15.74 12.63
C PHE A 331 -35.76 14.90 13.88
N ARG A 332 -35.06 15.31 14.94
CA ARG A 332 -35.06 14.63 16.22
C ARG A 332 -36.10 15.24 17.15
N ALA A 333 -37.11 14.45 17.53
CA ALA A 333 -38.01 14.76 18.61
C ALA A 333 -37.61 13.94 19.85
N GLY A 334 -36.79 14.52 20.72
CA GLY A 334 -36.15 13.80 21.80
C GLY A 334 -35.14 12.76 21.27
N GLN A 335 -35.34 11.48 21.59
CA GLN A 335 -34.48 10.40 21.09
C GLN A 335 -34.99 9.71 19.82
N GLN A 336 -36.20 10.05 19.37
CA GLN A 336 -36.80 9.42 18.20
C GLN A 336 -36.69 10.30 16.95
N TRP A 337 -36.58 9.64 15.80
CA TRP A 337 -36.73 10.29 14.51
C TRP A 337 -38.21 10.60 14.25
N SER A 338 -38.50 11.76 13.76
CA SER A 338 -39.84 12.19 13.42
C SER A 338 -39.87 12.99 12.12
N VAL A 339 -41.04 13.10 11.52
CA VAL A 339 -41.31 13.92 10.35
C VAL A 339 -42.57 14.72 10.63
N PHE A 340 -42.73 15.86 9.90
CA PHE A 340 -44.00 16.53 9.83
C PHE A 340 -44.75 16.09 8.57
N VAL A 341 -45.94 15.54 8.76
CA VAL A 341 -46.86 15.16 7.67
C VAL A 341 -47.91 16.26 7.54
N ILE A 342 -48.28 16.59 6.32
CA ILE A 342 -49.39 17.54 6.06
C ILE A 342 -50.70 16.76 6.05
N GLU A 343 -51.54 17.00 7.08
CA GLU A 343 -52.89 16.47 7.17
C GLU A 343 -53.89 17.62 7.26
N SER A 344 -54.82 17.70 6.34
CA SER A 344 -55.88 18.75 6.30
C SER A 344 -55.32 20.17 6.43
N GLY A 345 -54.17 20.46 5.80
CA GLY A 345 -53.54 21.79 5.82
C GLY A 345 -52.86 22.13 7.17
N ARG A 346 -52.53 21.12 7.96
CA ARG A 346 -51.81 21.28 9.23
C ARG A 346 -50.61 20.32 9.26
N ALA A 347 -49.54 20.79 9.89
CA ALA A 347 -48.39 19.94 10.19
C ALA A 347 -48.71 19.01 11.36
N ARG A 348 -48.52 17.73 11.20
CA ARG A 348 -48.64 16.72 12.24
C ARG A 348 -47.30 16.01 12.45
N THR A 349 -46.85 15.99 13.67
CA THR A 349 -45.63 15.28 14.04
C THR A 349 -45.88 13.76 14.08
N VAL A 350 -45.18 13.01 13.28
CA VAL A 350 -45.31 11.57 13.21
C VAL A 350 -43.94 10.94 13.54
N PRO A 351 -43.85 10.10 14.58
CA PRO A 351 -42.62 9.34 14.86
C PRO A 351 -42.41 8.27 13.81
N VAL A 352 -41.16 8.11 13.35
CA VAL A 352 -40.80 7.17 12.30
C VAL A 352 -39.64 6.29 12.69
N GLU A 353 -39.66 5.07 12.20
CA GLU A 353 -38.51 4.13 12.29
C GLU A 353 -37.72 4.25 11.01
N VAL A 354 -36.54 4.89 11.08
CA VAL A 354 -35.63 5.08 9.97
C VAL A 354 -34.74 3.85 9.81
N GLY A 355 -34.66 3.33 8.60
CA GLY A 355 -33.77 2.26 8.20
C GLY A 355 -32.44 2.79 7.66
N HIS A 356 -32.08 2.35 6.45
CA HIS A 356 -30.90 2.82 5.76
C HIS A 356 -31.12 4.24 5.20
N ARG A 357 -30.07 5.02 5.12
CA ARG A 357 -30.13 6.37 4.58
C ARG A 357 -28.81 6.75 3.90
N ASN A 358 -28.91 7.57 2.91
CA ASN A 358 -27.80 8.31 2.30
C ASN A 358 -27.96 9.82 2.54
N VAL A 359 -27.17 10.64 1.86
CA VAL A 359 -27.20 12.10 2.01
C VAL A 359 -28.56 12.71 1.60
N SER A 360 -29.23 12.12 0.60
CA SER A 360 -30.42 12.69 -0.02
C SER A 360 -31.72 12.03 0.45
N GLU A 361 -31.72 10.74 0.74
CA GLU A 361 -32.90 9.93 0.98
C GLU A 361 -32.77 9.03 2.20
N ALA A 362 -33.87 8.70 2.83
CA ALA A 362 -33.94 7.80 3.97
C ALA A 362 -35.07 6.79 3.82
N GLU A 363 -34.78 5.52 4.11
CA GLU A 363 -35.76 4.44 4.24
C GLU A 363 -36.61 4.63 5.48
N ILE A 364 -37.93 4.52 5.33
CA ILE A 364 -38.88 4.48 6.46
C ILE A 364 -39.44 3.07 6.58
N ARG A 365 -39.17 2.45 7.70
CA ARG A 365 -39.64 1.08 8.00
C ARG A 365 -41.04 1.09 8.60
N LYS A 366 -41.33 2.09 9.46
CA LYS A 366 -42.61 2.27 10.13
C LYS A 366 -42.91 3.73 10.36
N GLY A 367 -44.20 4.06 10.45
CA GLY A 367 -44.70 5.39 10.83
C GLY A 367 -45.19 6.21 9.67
N LEU A 368 -44.97 5.81 8.40
CA LEU A 368 -45.54 6.52 7.24
C LEU A 368 -46.18 5.54 6.27
N GLU A 369 -47.18 6.02 5.56
CA GLU A 369 -47.79 5.33 4.41
C GLU A 369 -47.25 5.89 3.10
N PRO A 370 -47.22 5.08 2.01
CA PRO A 370 -46.89 5.57 0.70
C PRO A 370 -47.84 6.70 0.27
N GLY A 371 -47.30 7.78 -0.30
CA GLY A 371 -48.07 8.95 -0.73
C GLY A 371 -48.25 10.02 0.35
N ALA A 372 -47.84 9.79 1.61
CA ALA A 372 -47.86 10.81 2.66
C ALA A 372 -47.02 12.04 2.26
N GLU A 373 -47.57 13.23 2.41
CA GLU A 373 -46.84 14.47 2.15
C GLU A 373 -46.04 14.89 3.38
N VAL A 374 -44.71 14.85 3.27
CA VAL A 374 -43.77 15.20 4.35
C VAL A 374 -43.14 16.56 4.08
N ILE A 375 -43.01 17.36 5.13
CA ILE A 375 -42.41 18.70 5.05
C ILE A 375 -40.88 18.56 4.95
N LEU A 376 -40.29 19.25 3.98
CA LEU A 376 -38.87 19.38 3.80
C LEU A 376 -38.32 20.51 4.67
N HIS A 377 -37.08 20.36 5.14
CA HIS A 377 -36.35 21.39 5.89
C HIS A 377 -37.20 22.05 7.02
N PRO A 378 -37.80 21.26 7.95
CA PRO A 378 -38.69 21.81 8.96
C PRO A 378 -37.99 22.87 9.80
N SER A 379 -38.58 24.08 9.85
CA SER A 379 -38.07 25.19 10.67
C SER A 379 -38.37 24.97 12.14
N ASN A 380 -37.60 25.62 13.03
CA ASN A 380 -37.81 25.56 14.49
C ASN A 380 -39.20 26.13 14.93
N ASP A 381 -39.84 26.93 14.10
CA ASP A 381 -41.15 27.51 14.36
C ASP A 381 -42.31 26.55 14.06
N LEU A 382 -42.01 25.46 13.32
CA LEU A 382 -43.01 24.47 12.97
C LEU A 382 -43.28 23.55 14.17
N LYS A 383 -44.56 23.52 14.58
CA LYS A 383 -45.05 22.71 15.71
C LYS A 383 -46.23 21.87 15.27
N ASP A 384 -46.52 20.85 16.04
CA ASP A 384 -47.68 20.02 15.84
C ASP A 384 -48.98 20.85 15.82
N GLY A 385 -49.86 20.62 14.83
CA GLY A 385 -51.13 21.31 14.64
C GLY A 385 -51.06 22.67 13.96
N VAL A 386 -49.87 23.22 13.68
CA VAL A 386 -49.73 24.52 12.98
C VAL A 386 -50.25 24.41 11.56
N ARG A 387 -51.00 25.48 11.13
CA ARG A 387 -51.44 25.57 9.74
C ARG A 387 -50.29 25.81 8.79
N VAL A 388 -50.24 25.01 7.76
CA VAL A 388 -49.20 25.07 6.71
C VAL A 388 -49.84 25.22 5.34
N LEU A 389 -49.14 25.87 4.44
CA LEU A 389 -49.46 25.94 3.02
C LEU A 389 -48.29 25.26 2.26
N SER A 390 -48.60 24.14 1.63
CA SER A 390 -47.63 23.46 0.81
C SER A 390 -47.36 24.26 -0.45
N ARG A 391 -46.09 24.55 -0.69
CA ARG A 391 -45.58 25.02 -1.97
C ARG A 391 -45.13 23.78 -2.73
N SER A 392 -46.00 23.23 -3.55
CA SER A 392 -45.63 22.19 -4.49
C SER A 392 -44.96 22.84 -5.69
N ASP A 393 -43.71 22.42 -5.98
CA ASP A 393 -43.12 22.70 -7.29
C ASP A 393 -43.83 21.94 -8.41
#